data_657361e4417110980a295d134e8516ca
#
_entry.id   657361e4417110980a295d134e8516ca
#
_cell.length_a   1.000
_cell.length_b   1.000
_cell.length_c   1.000
_cell.angle_alpha   90.00
_cell.angle_beta   90.00
_cell.angle_gamma   90.00
#
_symmetry.space_group_name_H-M   'P 1'
#
loop_
_entity.id
_entity.type
_entity.pdbx_description
1 polymer ?
#
loop_
_entity_poly.entity_id
_entity_poly.type
_entity_poly.pdbx_seq_one_letter_code
_entity_poly.pdbx_strand_id
1 'polypeptide(L)'
;GPVEAAGITAYEKFISPAYWTEHNADGDKVVLNAAGVEAFNKKIIAASPTVYDMAAYPKTLSGKTVTAYVNTHTDLSDELYREGKLVSDNYKNILRSQTNAAAIPAEVTVRYGVTVRRANLRNLPTGEGLFFYASDRNFDALQETALDPGEAVAILHTSTNGYFYYVQAYNYRGWLSKFDVAETDRSTWLRYAEPNNFLTVVAKDYTLKADGAQVLFQQGARLQLADKKASAYTVKVPVRTKEGKLQEEKVVLAANASLHEGYLPYTTNNIIRSAFKFYDSVYGWGGLQQSVDCSSF
;
A
#
# COMPACT_ATOMS: atom_id res chain seq x y z
N GLY A 1 -0.13 -37.65 9.86
CA GLY A 1 -0.71 -38.67 10.67
C GLY A 1 -1.74 -38.13 11.65
N PRO A 2 -2.19 -38.92 12.62
CA PRO A 2 -3.24 -38.49 13.56
C PRO A 2 -2.87 -37.25 14.38
N VAL A 3 -1.59 -37.06 14.66
CA VAL A 3 -1.09 -35.89 15.41
C VAL A 3 -1.21 -34.62 14.59
N GLU A 4 -0.94 -34.69 13.29
CA GLU A 4 -1.08 -33.56 12.39
C GLU A 4 -2.55 -33.17 12.24
N ALA A 5 -3.44 -34.16 12.07
CA ALA A 5 -4.86 -33.93 11.99
C ALA A 5 -5.42 -33.29 13.28
N ALA A 6 -4.99 -33.79 14.45
CA ALA A 6 -5.37 -33.23 15.73
C ALA A 6 -4.81 -31.81 15.92
N GLY A 7 -3.57 -31.58 15.47
CA GLY A 7 -2.96 -30.25 15.49
C GLY A 7 -3.68 -29.25 14.59
N ILE A 8 -4.09 -29.66 13.39
CA ILE A 8 -4.86 -28.83 12.46
C ILE A 8 -6.21 -28.48 13.08
N THR A 9 -6.91 -29.45 13.63
CA THR A 9 -8.22 -29.21 14.27
C THR A 9 -8.12 -28.25 15.44
N ALA A 10 -7.13 -28.44 16.30
CA ALA A 10 -6.88 -27.53 17.44
C ALA A 10 -6.52 -26.11 16.93
N TYR A 11 -5.70 -26.03 15.89
CA TYR A 11 -5.31 -24.77 15.29
C TYR A 11 -6.52 -24.05 14.69
N GLU A 12 -7.35 -24.74 13.89
CA GLU A 12 -8.57 -24.16 13.31
C GLU A 12 -9.49 -23.58 14.38
N LYS A 13 -9.66 -24.28 15.51
CA LYS A 13 -10.45 -23.81 16.64
C LYS A 13 -9.91 -22.51 17.22
N PHE A 14 -8.57 -22.39 17.34
CA PHE A 14 -7.93 -21.19 17.88
C PHE A 14 -7.84 -20.02 16.89
N ILE A 15 -7.92 -20.26 15.59
CA ILE A 15 -7.92 -19.21 14.58
C ILE A 15 -9.31 -18.66 14.28
N SER A 16 -10.38 -19.29 14.78
CA SER A 16 -11.75 -18.78 14.61
C SER A 16 -11.92 -17.45 15.34
N PRO A 17 -12.40 -16.38 14.68
CA PRO A 17 -12.68 -15.11 15.37
C PRO A 17 -13.65 -15.26 16.52
N ALA A 18 -14.71 -16.06 16.34
CA ALA A 18 -15.72 -16.31 17.38
C ALA A 18 -15.11 -16.95 18.62
N TYR A 19 -14.22 -17.93 18.45
CA TYR A 19 -13.52 -18.58 19.57
C TYR A 19 -12.76 -17.56 20.40
N TRP A 20 -11.92 -16.74 19.75
CA TRP A 20 -11.09 -15.76 20.44
C TRP A 20 -11.91 -14.67 21.13
N THR A 21 -13.00 -14.20 20.50
CA THR A 21 -13.86 -13.18 21.09
C THR A 21 -14.69 -13.73 22.26
N GLU A 22 -15.13 -14.99 22.23
CA GLU A 22 -15.80 -15.65 23.34
C GLU A 22 -14.90 -15.84 24.56
N HIS A 23 -13.60 -16.09 24.34
CA HIS A 23 -12.61 -16.37 25.39
C HIS A 23 -11.85 -15.14 25.87
N ASN A 24 -12.23 -13.95 25.42
CA ASN A 24 -11.61 -12.68 25.81
C ASN A 24 -12.67 -11.79 26.48
N ALA A 25 -12.88 -11.94 27.79
CA ALA A 25 -13.90 -11.22 28.54
C ALA A 25 -13.75 -9.69 28.46
N ASP A 26 -12.51 -9.18 28.34
CA ASP A 26 -12.22 -7.74 28.25
C ASP A 26 -11.94 -7.29 26.81
N GLY A 27 -12.28 -8.12 25.82
CA GLY A 27 -11.88 -7.91 24.42
C GLY A 27 -12.52 -6.70 23.75
N ASP A 28 -13.63 -6.20 24.26
CA ASP A 28 -14.29 -4.99 23.76
C ASP A 28 -13.91 -3.74 24.54
N LYS A 29 -13.14 -3.89 25.61
CA LYS A 29 -12.56 -2.74 26.29
C LYS A 29 -11.60 -2.02 25.38
N VAL A 30 -11.79 -0.73 25.22
CA VAL A 30 -10.93 0.08 24.37
C VAL A 30 -9.54 0.17 24.97
N VAL A 31 -8.53 -0.37 24.28
CA VAL A 31 -7.12 -0.22 24.64
C VAL A 31 -6.64 1.16 24.24
N LEU A 32 -7.02 1.62 23.03
CA LEU A 32 -6.75 2.97 22.52
C LEU A 32 -7.99 3.47 21.78
N ASN A 33 -8.46 4.66 22.11
CA ASN A 33 -9.47 5.36 21.30
C ASN A 33 -8.81 5.97 20.05
N ALA A 34 -9.59 6.61 19.16
CA ALA A 34 -9.09 7.16 17.92
C ALA A 34 -7.94 8.18 18.14
N ALA A 35 -8.02 9.04 19.14
CA ALA A 35 -6.95 9.98 19.47
C ALA A 35 -5.70 9.26 19.99
N GLY A 36 -5.87 8.18 20.76
CA GLY A 36 -4.76 7.34 21.22
C GLY A 36 -4.10 6.57 20.09
N VAL A 37 -4.86 6.11 19.09
CA VAL A 37 -4.32 5.49 17.87
C VAL A 37 -3.46 6.48 17.10
N GLU A 38 -3.93 7.69 16.90
CA GLU A 38 -3.16 8.76 16.22
C GLU A 38 -1.85 9.07 16.97
N ALA A 39 -1.91 9.22 18.29
CA ALA A 39 -0.73 9.46 19.11
C ALA A 39 0.26 8.28 19.08
N PHE A 40 -0.24 7.05 19.10
CA PHE A 40 0.58 5.84 18.99
C PHE A 40 1.26 5.74 17.62
N ASN A 41 0.54 6.03 16.54
CA ASN A 41 1.11 6.05 15.19
C ASN A 41 2.24 7.10 15.07
N LYS A 42 2.07 8.28 15.65
CA LYS A 42 3.14 9.30 15.69
C LYS A 42 4.37 8.82 16.43
N LYS A 43 4.22 8.08 17.53
CA LYS A 43 5.35 7.47 18.25
C LYS A 43 6.08 6.43 17.42
N ILE A 44 5.36 5.58 16.67
CA ILE A 44 5.96 4.59 15.79
C ILE A 44 6.78 5.28 14.69
N ILE A 45 6.22 6.30 14.05
CA ILE A 45 6.91 7.09 13.02
C ILE A 45 8.20 7.70 13.59
N ALA A 46 8.14 8.29 14.76
CA ALA A 46 9.31 8.91 15.40
C ALA A 46 10.39 7.90 15.79
N ALA A 47 10.00 6.68 16.16
CA ALA A 47 10.92 5.64 16.64
C ALA A 47 11.49 4.76 15.51
N SER A 48 10.83 4.66 14.36
CA SER A 48 11.22 3.76 13.28
C SER A 48 12.01 4.49 12.20
N PRO A 49 13.25 4.04 11.86
CA PRO A 49 14.02 4.64 10.78
C PRO A 49 13.46 4.33 9.39
N THR A 50 12.52 3.39 9.25
CA THR A 50 11.92 2.98 7.98
C THR A 50 10.52 3.53 7.76
N VAL A 51 9.92 4.15 8.77
CA VAL A 51 8.59 4.76 8.69
C VAL A 51 8.73 6.28 8.70
N TYR A 52 8.09 6.94 7.74
CA TYR A 52 8.19 8.38 7.54
C TYR A 52 6.88 9.06 7.88
N ASP A 53 6.97 10.22 8.56
CA ASP A 53 5.90 11.20 8.53
C ASP A 53 5.93 11.89 7.17
N MET A 54 5.03 11.49 6.28
CA MET A 54 5.03 11.99 4.91
C MET A 54 4.78 13.51 4.86
N ALA A 55 3.98 14.05 5.78
CA ALA A 55 3.74 15.50 5.85
C ALA A 55 5.02 16.31 6.12
N ALA A 56 5.98 15.71 6.81
CA ALA A 56 7.28 16.29 7.11
C ALA A 56 8.39 15.87 6.13
N TYR A 57 8.07 15.14 5.07
CA TYR A 57 9.06 14.68 4.11
C TYR A 57 9.79 15.86 3.47
N PRO A 58 11.12 15.79 3.29
CA PRO A 58 11.89 16.91 2.75
C PRO A 58 11.45 17.25 1.32
N LYS A 59 11.54 18.52 0.97
CA LYS A 59 11.18 19.03 -0.36
C LYS A 59 12.27 18.77 -1.39
N THR A 60 13.50 18.50 -0.93
CA THR A 60 14.64 18.15 -1.78
C THR A 60 15.45 17.03 -1.12
N LEU A 61 16.10 16.24 -1.94
CA LEU A 61 17.05 15.21 -1.51
C LEU A 61 18.33 15.32 -2.33
N SER A 62 19.46 14.88 -1.76
CA SER A 62 20.68 14.79 -2.56
C SER A 62 20.53 13.72 -3.65
N GLY A 63 21.14 13.96 -4.80
CA GLY A 63 21.19 12.98 -5.89
C GLY A 63 21.88 11.70 -5.48
N LYS A 64 22.87 11.76 -4.61
CA LYS A 64 23.55 10.58 -4.06
C LYS A 64 22.59 9.68 -3.29
N THR A 65 21.71 10.28 -2.49
CA THR A 65 20.70 9.54 -1.73
C THR A 65 19.72 8.83 -2.66
N VAL A 66 19.16 9.54 -3.64
CA VAL A 66 18.21 8.95 -4.59
C VAL A 66 18.88 7.89 -5.46
N THR A 67 20.13 8.10 -5.87
CA THR A 67 20.91 7.10 -6.62
C THR A 67 21.10 5.82 -5.80
N ALA A 68 21.43 5.94 -4.52
CA ALA A 68 21.53 4.78 -3.63
C ALA A 68 20.19 4.04 -3.51
N TYR A 69 19.08 4.76 -3.45
CA TYR A 69 17.75 4.15 -3.41
C TYR A 69 17.46 3.33 -4.66
N VAL A 70 17.60 3.91 -5.85
CA VAL A 70 17.27 3.22 -7.11
C VAL A 70 18.20 2.05 -7.41
N ASN A 71 19.42 2.08 -6.89
CA ASN A 71 20.38 0.99 -7.02
C ASN A 71 20.18 -0.14 -5.99
N THR A 72 19.27 0.04 -5.04
CA THR A 72 18.89 -1.01 -4.08
C THR A 72 17.70 -1.78 -4.64
N HIS A 73 17.98 -2.95 -5.20
CA HIS A 73 16.98 -3.81 -5.85
C HIS A 73 17.44 -5.27 -5.82
N THR A 74 16.57 -6.17 -6.27
CA THR A 74 16.89 -7.57 -6.45
C THR A 74 18.23 -7.72 -7.21
N ASP A 75 19.08 -8.60 -6.72
CA ASP A 75 20.38 -8.86 -7.32
C ASP A 75 20.20 -9.50 -8.70
N LEU A 76 20.57 -8.77 -9.75
CA LEU A 76 20.46 -9.24 -11.12
C LEU A 76 21.53 -10.25 -11.52
N SER A 77 22.53 -10.53 -10.66
CA SER A 77 23.44 -11.64 -10.87
C SER A 77 22.81 -13.01 -10.53
N ASP A 78 21.70 -13.02 -9.77
CA ASP A 78 20.96 -14.24 -9.51
C ASP A 78 20.27 -14.77 -10.78
N GLU A 79 20.05 -16.09 -10.82
CA GLU A 79 19.18 -16.67 -11.84
C GLU A 79 17.74 -16.27 -11.56
N LEU A 80 17.11 -15.66 -12.55
CA LEU A 80 15.72 -15.20 -12.47
C LEU A 80 14.92 -15.77 -13.63
N TYR A 81 13.65 -16.05 -13.36
CA TYR A 81 12.73 -16.67 -14.32
C TYR A 81 11.53 -15.76 -14.57
N ARG A 82 11.17 -15.65 -15.83
CA ARG A 82 9.95 -14.98 -16.29
C ARG A 82 9.09 -15.99 -17.04
N GLU A 83 7.87 -16.20 -16.58
CA GLU A 83 6.94 -17.19 -17.16
C GLU A 83 7.59 -18.58 -17.30
N GLY A 84 8.36 -18.98 -16.31
CA GLY A 84 9.03 -20.28 -16.28
C GLY A 84 10.31 -20.40 -17.10
N LYS A 85 10.75 -19.31 -17.73
CA LYS A 85 11.96 -19.29 -18.56
C LYS A 85 13.04 -18.42 -17.94
N LEU A 86 14.27 -18.91 -17.97
CA LEU A 86 15.44 -18.15 -17.51
C LEU A 86 15.57 -16.85 -18.31
N VAL A 87 15.65 -15.72 -17.61
CA VAL A 87 15.85 -14.43 -18.28
C VAL A 87 17.30 -14.27 -18.75
N SER A 88 17.46 -13.64 -19.90
CA SER A 88 18.77 -13.41 -20.50
C SER A 88 19.52 -12.25 -19.84
N ASP A 89 20.85 -12.22 -20.02
CA ASP A 89 21.66 -11.08 -19.58
C ASP A 89 21.25 -9.79 -20.28
N ASN A 90 20.86 -9.88 -21.55
CA ASN A 90 20.36 -8.72 -22.30
C ASN A 90 19.09 -8.13 -21.66
N TYR A 91 18.13 -8.98 -21.26
CA TYR A 91 16.93 -8.56 -20.55
C TYR A 91 17.29 -7.84 -19.24
N LYS A 92 18.20 -8.42 -18.46
CA LYS A 92 18.67 -7.83 -17.19
C LYS A 92 19.34 -6.47 -17.40
N ASN A 93 20.13 -6.32 -18.45
CA ASN A 93 20.79 -5.06 -18.80
C ASN A 93 19.78 -3.98 -19.20
N ILE A 94 18.76 -4.35 -19.97
CA ILE A 94 17.67 -3.43 -20.32
C ILE A 94 16.92 -3.00 -19.06
N LEU A 95 16.57 -3.94 -18.21
CA LEU A 95 15.85 -3.66 -16.96
C LEU A 95 16.67 -2.72 -16.05
N ARG A 96 17.97 -2.97 -15.92
CA ARG A 96 18.87 -2.10 -15.15
C ARG A 96 18.94 -0.70 -15.77
N SER A 97 18.99 -0.58 -17.08
CA SER A 97 19.05 0.71 -17.76
C SER A 97 17.78 1.54 -17.57
N GLN A 98 16.64 0.89 -17.32
CA GLN A 98 15.36 1.56 -17.05
C GLN A 98 15.34 2.29 -15.72
N THR A 99 16.23 1.99 -14.77
CA THR A 99 16.35 2.75 -13.53
C THR A 99 16.76 4.20 -13.76
N ASN A 100 17.37 4.49 -14.91
CA ASN A 100 17.77 5.84 -15.31
C ASN A 100 18.67 6.54 -14.27
N ALA A 101 19.47 5.76 -13.54
CA ALA A 101 20.25 6.25 -12.40
C ALA A 101 21.25 7.36 -12.81
N ALA A 102 21.83 7.27 -14.00
CA ALA A 102 22.79 8.27 -14.48
C ALA A 102 22.17 9.66 -14.73
N ALA A 103 20.84 9.74 -14.90
CA ALA A 103 20.13 10.99 -15.11
C ALA A 103 19.68 11.66 -13.81
N ILE A 104 19.94 11.07 -12.64
CA ILE A 104 19.60 11.66 -11.36
C ILE A 104 20.45 12.91 -11.13
N PRO A 105 19.83 14.11 -10.94
CA PRO A 105 20.58 15.33 -10.71
C PRO A 105 21.27 15.35 -9.35
N ALA A 106 22.22 16.27 -9.16
CA ALA A 106 22.92 16.43 -7.88
C ALA A 106 21.96 16.78 -6.72
N GLU A 107 20.91 17.53 -7.01
CA GLU A 107 19.80 17.80 -6.10
C GLU A 107 18.48 17.40 -6.76
N VAL A 108 17.71 16.58 -6.09
CA VAL A 108 16.40 16.10 -6.54
C VAL A 108 15.32 16.94 -5.88
N THR A 109 14.48 17.57 -6.69
CA THR A 109 13.27 18.24 -6.22
C THR A 109 12.15 17.22 -6.14
N VAL A 110 11.55 17.07 -4.95
CA VAL A 110 10.45 16.15 -4.73
C VAL A 110 9.19 16.64 -5.43
N ARG A 111 8.55 15.76 -6.18
CA ARG A 111 7.20 15.97 -6.73
C ARG A 111 6.20 15.18 -5.89
N TYR A 112 4.92 15.52 -5.99
CA TYR A 112 3.90 15.01 -5.10
C TYR A 112 2.85 14.23 -5.88
N GLY A 113 2.58 13.01 -5.46
CA GLY A 113 1.62 12.15 -6.11
C GLY A 113 0.66 11.50 -5.12
N VAL A 114 -0.50 11.12 -5.63
CA VAL A 114 -1.51 10.35 -4.89
C VAL A 114 -1.86 9.14 -5.74
N THR A 115 -1.89 7.97 -5.13
CA THR A 115 -2.32 6.76 -5.81
C THR A 115 -3.81 6.84 -6.14
N VAL A 116 -4.19 6.43 -7.35
CA VAL A 116 -5.58 6.48 -7.83
C VAL A 116 -6.21 5.09 -8.00
N ARG A 117 -5.40 4.07 -7.88
CA ARG A 117 -5.82 2.66 -7.85
C ARG A 117 -4.84 1.86 -7.00
N ARG A 118 -5.19 0.63 -6.65
CA ARG A 118 -4.25 -0.25 -5.98
C ARG A 118 -3.02 -0.42 -6.84
N ALA A 119 -1.85 -0.09 -6.29
CA ALA A 119 -0.61 0.04 -7.03
C ALA A 119 0.46 -0.90 -6.49
N ASN A 120 1.11 -1.64 -7.38
CA ASN A 120 2.22 -2.51 -7.03
C ASN A 120 3.50 -1.71 -6.94
N LEU A 121 4.13 -1.73 -5.78
CA LEU A 121 5.41 -1.10 -5.54
C LEU A 121 6.53 -2.12 -5.78
N ARG A 122 7.40 -1.80 -6.74
CA ARG A 122 8.40 -2.70 -7.31
C ARG A 122 9.80 -2.20 -7.01
N ASN A 123 10.77 -3.09 -6.87
CA ASN A 123 12.16 -2.64 -6.69
C ASN A 123 12.91 -2.38 -8.01
N LEU A 124 12.33 -2.77 -9.14
CA LEU A 124 12.79 -2.42 -10.49
C LEU A 124 11.60 -1.95 -11.32
N PRO A 125 11.82 -1.05 -12.31
CA PRO A 125 10.73 -0.38 -13.03
C PRO A 125 10.12 -1.25 -14.14
N THR A 126 9.44 -2.31 -13.75
CA THR A 126 8.69 -3.19 -14.64
C THR A 126 7.47 -3.76 -13.92
N GLY A 127 6.39 -3.98 -14.66
CA GLY A 127 5.22 -4.72 -14.17
C GLY A 127 5.38 -6.24 -14.30
N GLU A 128 6.43 -6.73 -14.95
CA GLU A 128 6.64 -8.16 -15.16
C GLU A 128 7.10 -8.85 -13.87
N GLY A 129 6.57 -10.05 -13.62
CA GLY A 129 7.00 -10.89 -12.50
C GLY A 129 8.32 -11.59 -12.81
N LEU A 130 9.26 -11.50 -11.88
CA LEU A 130 10.49 -12.27 -11.90
C LEU A 130 10.59 -13.15 -10.66
N PHE A 131 11.04 -14.39 -10.84
CA PHE A 131 11.00 -15.42 -9.81
C PHE A 131 12.36 -16.10 -9.69
N PHE A 132 12.69 -16.58 -8.50
CA PHE A 132 13.93 -17.32 -8.27
C PHE A 132 13.90 -18.76 -8.77
N TYR A 133 12.70 -19.30 -9.06
CA TYR A 133 12.51 -20.67 -9.54
C TYR A 133 11.57 -20.69 -10.75
N ALA A 134 11.83 -21.59 -11.70
CA ALA A 134 11.02 -21.71 -12.91
C ALA A 134 9.55 -22.08 -12.66
N SER A 135 9.28 -22.82 -11.58
CA SER A 135 7.92 -23.27 -11.21
C SER A 135 7.17 -22.27 -10.34
N ASP A 136 7.85 -21.25 -9.81
CA ASP A 136 7.22 -20.27 -8.92
C ASP A 136 6.40 -19.26 -9.72
N ARG A 137 5.20 -18.95 -9.23
CA ARG A 137 4.30 -17.91 -9.76
C ARG A 137 3.75 -17.00 -8.66
N ASN A 138 4.16 -17.22 -7.41
CA ASN A 138 3.60 -16.55 -6.23
C ASN A 138 4.56 -15.55 -5.58
N PHE A 139 5.86 -15.82 -5.59
CA PHE A 139 6.86 -15.01 -4.89
C PHE A 139 7.68 -14.20 -5.88
N ASP A 140 7.07 -13.14 -6.42
CA ASP A 140 7.72 -12.22 -7.33
C ASP A 140 8.86 -11.48 -6.61
N ALA A 141 10.08 -11.71 -7.07
CA ALA A 141 11.29 -11.15 -6.47
C ALA A 141 11.35 -9.62 -6.54
N LEU A 142 10.59 -8.99 -7.43
CA LEU A 142 10.57 -7.54 -7.60
C LEU A 142 9.49 -6.83 -6.78
N GLN A 143 8.54 -7.56 -6.20
CA GLN A 143 7.44 -6.96 -5.46
C GLN A 143 7.85 -6.60 -4.05
N GLU A 144 7.68 -5.33 -3.67
CA GLU A 144 7.90 -4.85 -2.29
C GLU A 144 6.60 -4.89 -1.49
N THR A 145 5.58 -4.21 -1.99
CA THR A 145 4.24 -4.16 -1.39
C THR A 145 3.23 -3.68 -2.41
N ALA A 146 1.98 -3.56 -2.00
CA ALA A 146 0.95 -2.88 -2.77
C ALA A 146 0.36 -1.75 -1.92
N LEU A 147 0.10 -0.62 -2.56
CA LEU A 147 -0.51 0.55 -1.94
C LEU A 147 -1.99 0.63 -2.31
N ASP A 148 -2.83 0.98 -1.36
CA ASP A 148 -4.22 1.31 -1.65
C ASP A 148 -4.34 2.64 -2.40
N PRO A 149 -5.48 2.91 -3.08
CA PRO A 149 -5.76 4.24 -3.59
C PRO A 149 -5.81 5.26 -2.45
N GLY A 150 -5.48 6.52 -2.75
CA GLY A 150 -5.48 7.59 -1.77
C GLY A 150 -4.23 7.70 -0.90
N GLU A 151 -3.18 6.97 -1.24
CA GLU A 151 -1.89 7.07 -0.55
C GLU A 151 -1.05 8.22 -1.12
N ALA A 152 -0.54 9.06 -0.23
CA ALA A 152 0.40 10.12 -0.60
C ALA A 152 1.79 9.53 -0.82
N VAL A 153 2.40 9.83 -1.95
CA VAL A 153 3.76 9.40 -2.28
C VAL A 153 4.61 10.58 -2.71
N ALA A 154 5.89 10.56 -2.35
CA ALA A 154 6.87 11.52 -2.83
C ALA A 154 7.53 10.94 -4.09
N ILE A 155 7.44 11.66 -5.21
CA ILE A 155 8.02 11.23 -6.49
C ILE A 155 9.45 11.76 -6.57
N LEU A 156 10.42 10.86 -6.67
CA LEU A 156 11.85 11.15 -6.59
C LEU A 156 12.56 11.04 -7.95
N HIS A 157 12.07 10.17 -8.84
CA HIS A 157 12.73 9.92 -10.12
C HIS A 157 11.76 9.27 -11.11
N THR A 158 12.15 9.24 -12.37
CA THR A 158 11.35 8.66 -13.46
C THR A 158 12.21 7.68 -14.26
N SER A 159 11.67 6.53 -14.65
CA SER A 159 12.36 5.55 -15.48
C SER A 159 12.72 6.13 -16.85
N THR A 160 13.67 5.49 -17.54
CA THR A 160 14.14 5.92 -18.85
C THR A 160 13.00 6.04 -19.87
N ASN A 161 12.06 5.08 -19.87
CA ASN A 161 10.90 5.11 -20.77
C ASN A 161 9.77 6.03 -20.28
N GLY A 162 9.88 6.61 -19.08
CA GLY A 162 8.87 7.51 -18.53
C GLY A 162 7.64 6.84 -17.92
N TYR A 163 7.53 5.52 -17.94
CA TYR A 163 6.31 4.82 -17.49
C TYR A 163 6.28 4.49 -16.00
N PHE A 164 7.39 4.64 -15.29
CA PHE A 164 7.48 4.35 -13.86
C PHE A 164 8.05 5.53 -13.09
N TYR A 165 7.49 5.79 -11.92
CA TYR A 165 8.01 6.75 -10.96
C TYR A 165 8.64 6.01 -9.78
N TYR A 166 9.85 6.41 -9.40
CA TYR A 166 10.43 5.99 -8.13
C TYR A 166 9.86 6.85 -7.02
N VAL A 167 9.23 6.24 -6.03
CA VAL A 167 8.50 6.95 -4.99
C VAL A 167 8.89 6.50 -3.60
N GLN A 168 8.75 7.42 -2.65
CA GLN A 168 8.73 7.12 -1.23
C GLN A 168 7.28 7.12 -0.74
N ALA A 169 6.81 6.00 -0.21
CA ALA A 169 5.61 5.91 0.59
C ALA A 169 5.97 5.96 2.09
N TYR A 170 4.98 5.90 2.97
CA TYR A 170 5.25 6.08 4.41
C TYR A 170 6.19 5.01 5.01
N ASN A 171 6.25 3.81 4.46
CA ASN A 171 7.07 2.71 4.96
C ASN A 171 7.87 1.94 3.90
N TYR A 172 7.68 2.23 2.62
CA TYR A 172 8.37 1.56 1.52
C TYR A 172 8.80 2.55 0.45
N ARG A 173 9.84 2.19 -0.29
CA ARG A 173 10.30 2.88 -1.49
C ARG A 173 10.31 1.91 -2.66
N GLY A 174 10.10 2.44 -3.86
CA GLY A 174 10.19 1.65 -5.08
C GLY A 174 9.51 2.33 -6.26
N TRP A 175 9.30 1.56 -7.30
CA TRP A 175 8.73 2.00 -8.56
C TRP A 175 7.24 1.70 -8.62
N LEU A 176 6.45 2.72 -8.98
CA LEU A 176 5.03 2.59 -9.32
C LEU A 176 4.85 2.87 -10.80
N SER A 177 3.90 2.18 -11.44
CA SER A 177 3.40 2.61 -12.76
C SER A 177 2.87 4.04 -12.66
N LYS A 178 3.26 4.90 -13.57
CA LYS A 178 2.74 6.29 -13.60
C LYS A 178 1.24 6.37 -13.73
N PHE A 179 0.60 5.35 -14.33
CA PHE A 179 -0.84 5.30 -14.52
C PHE A 179 -1.62 5.06 -13.22
N ASP A 180 -0.92 4.62 -12.19
CA ASP A 180 -1.51 4.40 -10.86
C ASP A 180 -1.36 5.62 -9.95
N VAL A 181 -0.70 6.69 -10.42
CA VAL A 181 -0.37 7.89 -9.62
C VAL A 181 -0.83 9.14 -10.36
N ALA A 182 -1.50 10.04 -9.64
CA ALA A 182 -1.83 11.37 -10.12
C ALA A 182 -0.96 12.40 -9.40
N GLU A 183 -0.39 13.32 -10.17
CA GLU A 183 0.50 14.36 -9.65
C GLU A 183 -0.32 15.60 -9.25
N THR A 184 0.08 16.22 -8.14
CA THR A 184 -0.60 17.40 -7.62
C THR A 184 0.38 18.33 -6.91
N ASP A 185 -0.11 19.48 -6.45
CA ASP A 185 0.65 20.38 -5.60
C ASP A 185 0.76 19.83 -4.15
N ARG A 186 1.70 20.40 -3.41
CA ARG A 186 1.96 19.95 -2.03
C ARG A 186 0.77 20.21 -1.11
N SER A 187 0.03 21.31 -1.28
CA SER A 187 -1.08 21.64 -0.38
C SER A 187 -2.24 20.65 -0.52
N THR A 188 -2.57 20.24 -1.73
CA THR A 188 -3.56 19.20 -2.00
C THR A 188 -3.05 17.84 -1.51
N TRP A 189 -1.79 17.50 -1.79
CA TRP A 189 -1.14 16.27 -1.37
C TRP A 189 -1.15 16.09 0.16
N LEU A 190 -0.98 17.18 0.93
CA LEU A 190 -1.01 17.13 2.40
C LEU A 190 -2.36 16.62 2.94
N ARG A 191 -3.46 16.84 2.24
CA ARG A 191 -4.76 16.28 2.65
C ARG A 191 -4.80 14.75 2.61
N TYR A 192 -3.96 14.13 1.79
CA TYR A 192 -3.80 12.68 1.70
C TYR A 192 -2.71 12.17 2.64
N ALA A 193 -1.64 12.93 2.80
CA ALA A 193 -0.56 12.57 3.71
C ALA A 193 -0.98 12.63 5.18
N GLU A 194 -1.83 13.60 5.53
CA GLU A 194 -2.31 13.85 6.89
C GLU A 194 -3.79 14.25 6.85
N PRO A 195 -4.70 13.30 6.57
CA PRO A 195 -6.12 13.61 6.42
C PRO A 195 -6.76 13.96 7.74
N ASN A 196 -7.64 14.98 7.74
CA ASN A 196 -8.40 15.41 8.91
C ASN A 196 -9.78 14.74 8.97
N ASN A 197 -10.51 14.74 7.84
CA ASN A 197 -11.82 14.15 7.73
C ASN A 197 -11.77 12.99 6.73
N PHE A 198 -11.94 11.78 7.22
CA PHE A 198 -11.84 10.60 6.39
C PHE A 198 -12.65 9.44 6.95
N LEU A 199 -12.95 8.51 6.08
CA LEU A 199 -13.48 7.20 6.44
C LEU A 199 -12.35 6.18 6.37
N THR A 200 -12.35 5.25 7.31
CA THR A 200 -11.50 4.06 7.26
C THR A 200 -12.31 2.89 6.71
N VAL A 201 -11.76 2.18 5.75
CA VAL A 201 -12.34 0.93 5.24
C VAL A 201 -12.11 -0.17 6.27
N VAL A 202 -13.19 -0.76 6.75
CA VAL A 202 -13.19 -1.84 7.75
C VAL A 202 -13.29 -3.21 7.12
N ALA A 203 -14.04 -3.30 6.00
CA ALA A 203 -14.14 -4.54 5.25
C ALA A 203 -12.78 -4.95 4.65
N LYS A 204 -12.59 -6.24 4.44
CA LYS A 204 -11.39 -6.76 3.79
C LYS A 204 -11.19 -6.13 2.42
N ASP A 205 -12.24 -6.10 1.61
CA ASP A 205 -12.29 -5.48 0.30
C ASP A 205 -13.50 -4.54 0.24
N TYR A 206 -13.30 -3.35 -0.29
CA TYR A 206 -14.35 -2.38 -0.53
C TYR A 206 -14.15 -1.78 -1.92
N THR A 207 -15.16 -1.89 -2.78
CA THR A 207 -15.13 -1.33 -4.12
C THR A 207 -16.12 -0.20 -4.27
N LEU A 208 -15.73 0.80 -5.02
CA LEU A 208 -16.61 1.87 -5.47
C LEU A 208 -16.32 2.17 -6.95
N LYS A 209 -17.23 2.88 -7.60
CA LYS A 209 -17.06 3.29 -8.98
C LYS A 209 -16.61 4.74 -9.04
N ALA A 210 -15.48 4.99 -9.68
CA ALA A 210 -14.96 6.32 -9.96
C ALA A 210 -14.26 6.32 -11.32
N ASP A 211 -14.36 7.43 -12.03
CA ASP A 211 -13.80 7.58 -13.38
C ASP A 211 -14.22 6.45 -14.35
N GLY A 212 -15.48 6.01 -14.19
CA GLY A 212 -16.06 4.96 -15.03
C GLY A 212 -15.57 3.53 -14.75
N ALA A 213 -14.78 3.31 -13.70
CA ALA A 213 -14.18 2.02 -13.37
C ALA A 213 -14.37 1.67 -11.89
N GLN A 214 -14.31 0.38 -11.57
CA GLN A 214 -14.28 -0.10 -10.20
C GLN A 214 -12.92 0.19 -9.59
N VAL A 215 -12.91 0.76 -8.39
CA VAL A 215 -11.69 1.03 -7.61
C VAL A 215 -11.75 0.20 -6.33
N LEU A 216 -10.72 -0.58 -6.10
CA LEU A 216 -10.59 -1.46 -4.94
C LEU A 216 -9.80 -0.77 -3.83
N PHE A 217 -10.39 -0.77 -2.64
CA PHE A 217 -9.76 -0.38 -1.37
C PHE A 217 -9.75 -1.60 -0.46
N GLN A 218 -8.64 -1.82 0.22
CA GLN A 218 -8.55 -2.88 1.22
C GLN A 218 -8.66 -2.32 2.64
N GLN A 219 -8.78 -3.20 3.61
CA GLN A 219 -8.92 -2.84 5.01
C GLN A 219 -7.79 -1.90 5.45
N GLY A 220 -8.17 -0.83 6.15
CA GLY A 220 -7.25 0.21 6.59
C GLY A 220 -7.08 1.36 5.61
N ALA A 221 -7.54 1.23 4.36
CA ALA A 221 -7.54 2.33 3.40
C ALA A 221 -8.39 3.49 3.89
N ARG A 222 -8.07 4.70 3.44
CA ARG A 222 -8.76 5.93 3.84
C ARG A 222 -9.42 6.59 2.64
N LEU A 223 -10.65 7.06 2.85
CA LEU A 223 -11.42 7.84 1.88
C LEU A 223 -11.61 9.25 2.43
N GLN A 224 -11.30 10.27 1.64
CA GLN A 224 -11.50 11.67 2.04
C GLN A 224 -13.00 11.96 2.18
N LEU A 225 -13.44 12.36 3.37
CA LEU A 225 -14.85 12.67 3.64
C LEU A 225 -15.15 14.13 3.31
N ALA A 226 -16.09 14.36 2.40
CA ALA A 226 -16.52 15.70 2.02
C ALA A 226 -17.80 16.13 2.76
N ASP A 227 -18.75 15.20 2.94
CA ASP A 227 -20.02 15.45 3.59
C ASP A 227 -20.61 14.16 4.14
N LYS A 228 -21.45 14.26 5.16
CA LYS A 228 -22.20 13.14 5.69
C LYS A 228 -23.64 13.51 5.97
N LYS A 229 -24.54 12.56 5.71
CA LYS A 229 -25.95 12.58 6.08
C LYS A 229 -26.27 11.32 6.88
N ALA A 230 -27.48 11.19 7.41
CA ALA A 230 -27.85 10.10 8.31
C ALA A 230 -27.53 8.70 7.75
N SER A 231 -27.65 8.49 6.44
CA SER A 231 -27.48 7.17 5.81
C SER A 231 -26.48 7.14 4.65
N ALA A 232 -25.77 8.25 4.41
CA ALA A 232 -24.87 8.35 3.27
C ALA A 232 -23.65 9.22 3.58
N TYR A 233 -22.52 8.86 2.97
CA TYR A 233 -21.32 9.65 2.94
C TYR A 233 -21.04 10.16 1.53
N THR A 234 -20.57 11.39 1.42
CA THR A 234 -19.97 11.89 0.18
C THR A 234 -18.47 11.93 0.36
N VAL A 235 -17.75 11.20 -0.47
CA VAL A 235 -16.28 11.13 -0.44
C VAL A 235 -15.69 11.78 -1.68
N LYS A 236 -14.46 12.26 -1.58
CA LYS A 236 -13.64 12.71 -2.71
C LYS A 236 -12.68 11.60 -3.06
N VAL A 237 -12.84 11.03 -4.25
CA VAL A 237 -12.00 9.92 -4.72
C VAL A 237 -10.95 10.48 -5.68
N PRO A 238 -9.65 10.19 -5.46
CA PRO A 238 -8.62 10.64 -6.37
C PRO A 238 -8.71 9.91 -7.71
N VAL A 239 -8.71 10.67 -8.79
CA VAL A 239 -8.67 10.15 -10.16
C VAL A 239 -7.55 10.85 -10.93
N ARG A 240 -7.07 10.21 -11.98
CA ARG A 240 -5.97 10.70 -12.80
C ARG A 240 -6.49 11.22 -14.13
N THR A 241 -6.15 12.47 -14.48
CA THR A 241 -6.42 13.01 -15.80
C THR A 241 -5.51 12.39 -16.86
N LYS A 242 -5.83 12.61 -18.13
CA LYS A 242 -4.97 12.16 -19.25
C LYS A 242 -3.55 12.72 -19.16
N GLU A 243 -3.42 13.93 -18.61
CA GLU A 243 -2.14 14.62 -18.40
C GLU A 243 -1.40 14.17 -17.14
N GLY A 244 -1.97 13.21 -16.40
CA GLY A 244 -1.37 12.68 -15.19
C GLY A 244 -1.60 13.49 -13.92
N LYS A 245 -2.54 14.43 -13.96
CA LYS A 245 -2.86 15.30 -12.83
C LYS A 245 -4.01 14.75 -11.99
N LEU A 246 -4.00 15.11 -10.70
CA LEU A 246 -5.05 14.75 -9.77
C LEU A 246 -6.33 15.54 -10.06
N GLN A 247 -7.44 14.80 -10.12
CA GLN A 247 -8.78 15.31 -9.93
C GLN A 247 -9.44 14.54 -8.81
N GLU A 248 -10.43 15.15 -8.17
CA GLU A 248 -11.18 14.51 -7.10
C GLU A 248 -12.63 14.37 -7.52
N GLU A 249 -13.12 13.14 -7.63
CA GLU A 249 -14.50 12.84 -7.98
C GLU A 249 -15.32 12.66 -6.70
N LYS A 250 -16.43 13.35 -6.60
CA LYS A 250 -17.38 13.16 -5.49
C LYS A 250 -18.22 11.92 -5.76
N VAL A 251 -18.21 11.00 -4.78
CA VAL A 251 -18.96 9.75 -4.84
C VAL A 251 -19.79 9.63 -3.56
N VAL A 252 -21.06 9.29 -3.73
CA VAL A 252 -21.96 9.04 -2.59
C VAL A 252 -21.98 7.57 -2.27
N LEU A 253 -21.71 7.24 -1.01
CA LEU A 253 -21.63 5.88 -0.50
C LEU A 253 -22.68 5.67 0.60
N ALA A 254 -23.30 4.50 0.63
CA ALA A 254 -24.17 4.13 1.75
C ALA A 254 -23.32 4.00 3.03
N ALA A 255 -23.80 4.60 4.11
CA ALA A 255 -23.21 4.42 5.43
C ALA A 255 -23.55 3.02 5.93
N ASN A 256 -22.55 2.17 6.11
CA ASN A 256 -22.70 0.80 6.59
C ASN A 256 -21.48 0.36 7.39
N ALA A 257 -21.51 -0.89 7.87
CA ALA A 257 -20.46 -1.46 8.70
C ALA A 257 -19.10 -1.62 8.01
N SER A 258 -19.00 -1.43 6.69
CA SER A 258 -17.73 -1.49 5.96
C SER A 258 -16.92 -0.21 6.09
N LEU A 259 -17.52 0.89 6.54
CA LEU A 259 -16.92 2.22 6.62
C LEU A 259 -17.03 2.76 8.05
N HIS A 260 -15.96 3.37 8.52
CA HIS A 260 -15.90 3.99 9.85
C HIS A 260 -15.31 5.41 9.74
N GLU A 261 -15.94 6.37 10.42
CA GLU A 261 -15.40 7.74 10.46
C GLU A 261 -14.15 7.78 11.33
N GLY A 262 -13.06 8.26 10.76
CA GLY A 262 -11.77 8.35 11.43
C GLY A 262 -11.10 7.00 11.65
N TYR A 263 -10.11 6.97 12.53
CA TYR A 263 -9.41 5.75 12.90
C TYR A 263 -10.31 4.84 13.75
N LEU A 264 -10.22 3.53 13.51
CA LEU A 264 -10.86 2.57 14.39
C LEU A 264 -10.22 2.60 15.77
N PRO A 265 -11.02 2.54 16.86
CA PRO A 265 -10.46 2.28 18.18
C PRO A 265 -9.76 0.92 18.22
N TYR A 266 -8.58 0.86 18.80
CA TYR A 266 -7.91 -0.41 19.05
C TYR A 266 -8.55 -1.07 20.28
N THR A 267 -9.29 -2.16 20.03
CA THR A 267 -9.70 -3.12 21.05
C THR A 267 -9.07 -4.46 20.73
N THR A 268 -8.87 -5.32 21.72
CA THR A 268 -8.34 -6.67 21.48
C THR A 268 -9.21 -7.45 20.52
N ASN A 269 -10.54 -7.38 20.65
CA ASN A 269 -11.45 -8.08 19.75
C ASN A 269 -11.46 -7.51 18.34
N ASN A 270 -11.32 -6.17 18.16
CA ASN A 270 -11.20 -5.57 16.84
C ASN A 270 -9.91 -6.00 16.14
N ILE A 271 -8.81 -6.07 16.85
CA ILE A 271 -7.53 -6.56 16.32
C ILE A 271 -7.68 -8.01 15.84
N ILE A 272 -8.27 -8.88 16.67
CA ILE A 272 -8.51 -10.28 16.33
C ILE A 272 -9.40 -10.41 15.11
N ARG A 273 -10.54 -9.71 15.06
CA ARG A 273 -11.46 -9.75 13.92
C ARG A 273 -10.80 -9.28 12.63
N SER A 274 -10.00 -8.23 12.70
CA SER A 274 -9.27 -7.70 11.55
C SER A 274 -8.24 -8.70 11.03
N ALA A 275 -7.48 -9.33 11.92
CA ALA A 275 -6.53 -10.38 11.57
C ALA A 275 -7.19 -11.52 10.81
N PHE A 276 -8.36 -12.00 11.29
CA PHE A 276 -9.06 -13.10 10.65
C PHE A 276 -9.74 -12.73 9.33
N LYS A 277 -10.08 -11.47 9.10
CA LYS A 277 -10.51 -11.01 7.77
C LYS A 277 -9.43 -11.21 6.72
N PHE A 278 -8.19 -10.91 7.05
CA PHE A 278 -7.06 -11.14 6.17
C PHE A 278 -6.65 -12.61 6.08
N TYR A 279 -6.93 -13.39 7.10
CA TYR A 279 -6.59 -14.82 7.14
C TYR A 279 -7.30 -15.61 6.03
N ASP A 280 -8.54 -15.28 5.70
CA ASP A 280 -9.30 -15.92 4.62
C ASP A 280 -8.79 -15.59 3.22
N SER A 281 -7.87 -14.62 3.11
CA SER A 281 -7.20 -14.29 1.85
C SER A 281 -5.95 -15.14 1.68
N VAL A 282 -5.56 -15.37 0.43
CA VAL A 282 -4.23 -15.89 0.15
C VAL A 282 -3.21 -14.84 0.62
N TYR A 283 -2.38 -15.19 1.61
CA TYR A 283 -1.27 -14.35 2.02
C TYR A 283 -0.23 -14.36 0.92
N GLY A 284 -0.17 -13.28 0.15
CA GLY A 284 0.67 -13.16 -1.02
C GLY A 284 1.88 -12.26 -0.77
N TRP A 285 2.96 -12.57 -1.46
CA TRP A 285 4.16 -11.76 -1.44
C TRP A 285 3.88 -10.34 -1.96
N GLY A 286 4.21 -9.33 -1.14
CA GLY A 286 4.05 -7.93 -1.50
C GLY A 286 2.61 -7.51 -1.81
N GLY A 287 1.59 -8.19 -1.31
CA GLY A 287 0.19 -7.83 -1.51
C GLY A 287 -0.39 -8.15 -2.89
N LEU A 288 0.27 -8.99 -3.68
CA LEU A 288 -0.22 -9.43 -4.99
C LEU A 288 -1.54 -10.19 -4.90
N GLN A 289 -2.33 -10.18 -6.00
CA GLN A 289 -3.59 -10.91 -6.15
C GLN A 289 -4.60 -10.61 -5.03
N GLN A 290 -4.68 -9.35 -4.60
CA GLN A 290 -5.56 -8.90 -3.49
C GLN A 290 -5.25 -9.59 -2.15
N SER A 291 -4.06 -10.15 -2.01
CA SER A 291 -3.57 -10.66 -0.74
C SER A 291 -2.85 -9.58 0.06
N VAL A 292 -2.48 -9.89 1.28
CA VAL A 292 -1.79 -8.97 2.17
C VAL A 292 -0.43 -9.52 2.58
N ASP A 293 0.50 -8.64 2.88
CA ASP A 293 1.76 -8.98 3.55
C ASP A 293 1.79 -8.42 4.98
N CYS A 294 2.87 -8.66 5.69
CA CYS A 294 3.00 -8.20 7.08
C CYS A 294 2.97 -6.67 7.23
N SER A 295 3.28 -5.93 6.16
CA SER A 295 3.25 -4.46 6.18
C SER A 295 1.85 -3.91 5.97
N SER A 296 1.00 -4.59 5.18
CA SER A 296 -0.37 -4.16 4.92
C SER A 296 -1.34 -4.62 6.01
N PHE A 297 -0.94 -5.58 6.85
CA PHE A 297 -1.70 -6.00 8.01
C PHE A 297 -1.51 -5.04 9.18
#